data_ce50065908bc3887f0b29671db65b014
#
_entry.id   ce50065908bc3887f0b29671db65b014
#
_cell.length_a   1.000
_cell.length_b   1.000
_cell.length_c   1.000
_cell.angle_alpha   90.00
_cell.angle_beta   90.00
_cell.angle_gamma   90.00
#
_symmetry.space_group_name_H-M   'P 1'
#
loop_
_entity.id
_entity.type
_entity.pdbx_description
1 polymer ?
#
loop_
_entity_poly.entity_id
_entity_poly.type
_entity_poly.pdbx_seq_one_letter_code
_entity_poly.pdbx_strand_id
1 'polypeptide(L)'
;FQALSAFNTRLNDRFRNVVTPQTVWTIGHVDLHPNASSIVPGRVRFSTQWRDGDADRLARMEEIIRDTAAEIAAEMGMSLSYGRMLGLEPVPMDPSLRAALEHGAEQVAPGKWRRMPSGALHDATNVSRLMPVAMLFVPSIDGISHDFAEDTAESDLIAGLHVLDHAVQRLQPKP
;
A
#
# COMPACT_ATOMS: atom_id res chain seq x y z
N PHE A 1 -13.95 -19.82 -13.43
CA PHE A 1 -14.38 -18.42 -13.24
C PHE A 1 -15.38 -18.29 -12.08
N GLN A 2 -16.38 -19.15 -11.98
CA GLN A 2 -17.43 -19.08 -10.93
C GLN A 2 -16.83 -19.05 -9.51
N ALA A 3 -15.84 -19.89 -9.24
CA ALA A 3 -15.14 -19.90 -7.95
C ALA A 3 -14.45 -18.57 -7.65
N LEU A 4 -13.80 -17.95 -8.63
CA LEU A 4 -13.20 -16.62 -8.48
C LEU A 4 -14.25 -15.54 -8.21
N SER A 5 -15.38 -15.59 -8.90
CA SER A 5 -16.49 -14.65 -8.68
C SER A 5 -17.06 -14.78 -7.27
N ALA A 6 -17.31 -16.01 -6.81
CA ALA A 6 -17.78 -16.28 -5.45
C ALA A 6 -16.75 -15.84 -4.40
N PHE A 7 -15.47 -16.13 -4.63
CA PHE A 7 -14.37 -15.69 -3.79
C PHE A 7 -14.33 -14.16 -3.66
N ASN A 8 -14.34 -13.43 -4.76
CA ASN A 8 -14.30 -11.97 -4.76
C ASN A 8 -15.48 -11.37 -4.01
N THR A 9 -16.70 -11.89 -4.24
CA THR A 9 -17.89 -11.40 -3.56
C THR A 9 -17.78 -11.61 -2.05
N ARG A 10 -17.49 -12.85 -1.61
CA ARG A 10 -17.38 -13.19 -0.19
C ARG A 10 -16.22 -12.47 0.49
N LEU A 11 -15.10 -12.31 -0.19
CA LEU A 11 -13.95 -11.56 0.31
C LEU A 11 -14.29 -10.09 0.58
N ASN A 12 -14.94 -9.43 -0.38
CA ASN A 12 -15.35 -8.05 -0.22
C ASN A 12 -16.32 -7.86 0.96
N ASP A 13 -17.26 -8.79 1.14
CA ASP A 13 -18.19 -8.73 2.27
C ASP A 13 -17.47 -8.90 3.62
N ARG A 14 -16.52 -9.82 3.72
CA ARG A 14 -15.73 -10.06 4.94
C ARG A 14 -14.81 -8.91 5.27
N PHE A 15 -14.22 -8.30 4.26
CA PHE A 15 -13.31 -7.17 4.45
C PHE A 15 -13.98 -5.92 5.00
N ARG A 16 -15.27 -5.71 4.77
CA ARG A 16 -16.01 -4.53 5.29
C ARG A 16 -15.84 -4.32 6.81
N ASN A 17 -15.63 -5.38 7.55
CA ASN A 17 -15.50 -5.32 9.01
C ASN A 17 -14.06 -5.18 9.50
N VAL A 18 -13.08 -5.16 8.59
CA VAL A 18 -11.64 -5.15 8.94
C VAL A 18 -10.92 -3.93 8.36
N VAL A 19 -11.35 -3.48 7.18
CA VAL A 19 -10.67 -2.43 6.42
C VAL A 19 -10.98 -1.02 6.91
N THR A 20 -10.08 -0.10 6.61
CA THR A 20 -10.23 1.34 6.79
C THR A 20 -10.23 2.05 5.43
N PRO A 21 -10.50 3.37 5.37
CA PRO A 21 -10.39 4.13 4.14
C PRO A 21 -8.99 4.12 3.49
N GLN A 22 -7.93 3.75 4.25
CA GLN A 22 -6.56 3.67 3.75
C GLN A 22 -6.18 2.26 3.30
N THR A 23 -7.00 1.25 3.60
CA THR A 23 -6.77 -0.13 3.18
C THR A 23 -7.06 -0.29 1.70
N VAL A 24 -6.16 -0.94 0.98
CA VAL A 24 -6.32 -1.22 -0.45
C VAL A 24 -6.16 -2.71 -0.70
N TRP A 25 -7.03 -3.28 -1.52
CA TRP A 25 -6.88 -4.64 -2.04
C TRP A 25 -7.34 -4.73 -3.49
N THR A 26 -6.75 -5.65 -4.22
CA THR A 26 -7.07 -5.82 -5.64
C THR A 26 -6.81 -7.25 -6.09
N ILE A 27 -7.56 -7.69 -7.11
CA ILE A 27 -7.25 -8.84 -7.93
C ILE A 27 -6.72 -8.30 -9.25
N GLY A 28 -5.40 -8.41 -9.47
CA GLY A 28 -4.71 -7.74 -10.58
C GLY A 28 -4.52 -8.60 -11.82
N HIS A 29 -4.39 -9.92 -11.70
CA HIS A 29 -4.17 -10.84 -12.80
C HIS A 29 -5.10 -12.04 -12.68
N VAL A 30 -5.67 -12.47 -13.80
CA VAL A 30 -6.51 -13.68 -13.88
C VAL A 30 -6.12 -14.47 -15.13
N ASP A 31 -5.80 -15.75 -14.93
CA ASP A 31 -5.51 -16.73 -15.98
C ASP A 31 -6.51 -17.88 -15.90
N LEU A 32 -7.15 -18.19 -17.01
CA LEU A 32 -8.15 -19.26 -17.14
C LEU A 32 -7.65 -20.37 -18.08
N HIS A 33 -7.93 -21.62 -17.71
CA HIS A 33 -7.57 -22.74 -18.56
C HIS A 33 -8.68 -23.80 -18.64
N PRO A 34 -9.07 -24.22 -19.87
CA PRO A 34 -8.83 -23.57 -21.14
C PRO A 34 -9.62 -22.26 -21.24
N ASN A 35 -9.00 -21.25 -21.81
CA ASN A 35 -9.65 -19.95 -22.04
C ASN A 35 -10.40 -19.99 -23.38
N ALA A 36 -11.48 -20.73 -23.45
CA ALA A 36 -12.28 -20.93 -24.65
C ALA A 36 -13.74 -20.58 -24.37
N SER A 37 -14.40 -19.96 -25.35
CA SER A 37 -15.74 -19.37 -25.21
C SER A 37 -16.86 -20.36 -24.85
N SER A 38 -16.70 -21.62 -25.20
CA SER A 38 -17.74 -22.65 -25.03
C SER A 38 -17.39 -23.71 -23.97
N ILE A 39 -16.31 -23.52 -23.22
CA ILE A 39 -15.80 -24.51 -22.26
C ILE A 39 -15.73 -23.88 -20.87
N VAL A 40 -16.30 -24.57 -19.88
CA VAL A 40 -16.15 -24.17 -18.48
C VAL A 40 -14.67 -24.34 -18.07
N PRO A 41 -13.99 -23.29 -17.62
CA PRO A 41 -12.60 -23.40 -17.21
C PRO A 41 -12.39 -24.38 -16.06
N GLY A 42 -11.50 -25.35 -16.26
CA GLY A 42 -11.12 -26.32 -15.23
C GLY A 42 -10.12 -25.77 -14.21
N ARG A 43 -9.44 -24.67 -14.54
CA ARG A 43 -8.48 -23.99 -13.66
C ARG A 43 -8.61 -22.49 -13.75
N VAL A 44 -8.51 -21.82 -12.60
CA VAL A 44 -8.32 -20.39 -12.50
C VAL A 44 -7.08 -20.12 -11.64
N ARG A 45 -6.19 -19.26 -12.14
CA ARG A 45 -5.08 -18.69 -11.37
C ARG A 45 -5.28 -17.19 -11.33
N PHE A 46 -5.11 -16.60 -10.16
CA PHE A 46 -5.19 -15.14 -10.02
C PHE A 46 -4.19 -14.65 -8.97
N SER A 47 -3.81 -13.39 -9.08
CA SER A 47 -3.05 -12.69 -8.06
C SER A 47 -3.98 -11.80 -7.26
N THR A 48 -3.80 -11.80 -5.94
CA THR A 48 -4.43 -10.82 -5.06
C THR A 48 -3.35 -10.09 -4.28
N GLN A 49 -3.56 -8.80 -4.09
CA GLN A 49 -2.69 -7.94 -3.30
C GLN A 49 -3.55 -7.17 -2.29
N TRP A 50 -3.02 -6.99 -1.10
CA TRP A 50 -3.62 -6.13 -0.07
C TRP A 50 -2.54 -5.30 0.60
N ARG A 51 -2.89 -4.09 1.01
CA ARG A 51 -1.98 -3.12 1.60
C ARG A 51 -2.68 -2.36 2.72
N ASP A 52 -1.99 -2.19 3.81
CA ASP A 52 -2.40 -1.36 4.95
C ASP A 52 -1.15 -0.92 5.73
N GLY A 53 -1.27 0.14 6.52
CA GLY A 53 -0.20 0.59 7.42
C GLY A 53 -0.16 -0.15 8.76
N ASP A 54 -1.10 -1.06 9.00
CA ASP A 54 -1.27 -1.82 10.24
C ASP A 54 -0.97 -3.30 9.98
N ALA A 55 0.06 -3.83 10.65
CA ALA A 55 0.52 -5.20 10.46
C ALA A 55 -0.51 -6.23 10.95
N ASP A 56 -1.22 -5.95 12.04
CA ASP A 56 -2.25 -6.87 12.58
C ASP A 56 -3.43 -6.96 11.61
N ARG A 57 -3.80 -5.83 10.99
CA ARG A 57 -4.83 -5.81 9.95
C ARG A 57 -4.41 -6.60 8.71
N LEU A 58 -3.16 -6.45 8.27
CA LEU A 58 -2.62 -7.24 7.15
C LEU A 58 -2.67 -8.73 7.44
N ALA A 59 -2.28 -9.17 8.63
CA ALA A 59 -2.36 -10.56 9.06
C ALA A 59 -3.82 -11.05 9.09
N ARG A 60 -4.72 -10.26 9.63
CA ARG A 60 -6.15 -10.59 9.64
C ARG A 60 -6.75 -10.69 8.25
N MET A 61 -6.36 -9.83 7.33
CA MET A 61 -6.78 -9.89 5.93
C MET A 61 -6.27 -11.17 5.25
N GLU A 62 -5.01 -11.56 5.52
CA GLU A 62 -4.47 -12.82 5.01
C GLU A 62 -5.27 -14.03 5.49
N GLU A 63 -5.60 -14.11 6.78
CA GLU A 63 -6.46 -15.17 7.32
C GLU A 63 -7.79 -15.23 6.57
N ILE A 64 -8.47 -14.09 6.41
CA ILE A 64 -9.76 -14.01 5.71
C ILE A 64 -9.62 -14.47 4.25
N ILE A 65 -8.54 -14.11 3.57
CA ILE A 65 -8.26 -14.56 2.19
C ILE A 65 -8.14 -16.09 2.14
N ARG A 66 -7.35 -16.66 3.05
CA ARG A 66 -7.09 -18.11 3.09
C ARG A 66 -8.36 -18.89 3.43
N ASP A 67 -9.09 -18.47 4.45
CA ASP A 67 -10.33 -19.12 4.87
C ASP A 67 -11.39 -19.05 3.77
N THR A 68 -11.55 -17.87 3.14
CA THR A 68 -12.50 -17.69 2.04
C THR A 68 -12.16 -18.59 0.85
N ALA A 69 -10.88 -18.68 0.50
CA ALA A 69 -10.43 -19.52 -0.60
C ALA A 69 -10.65 -21.02 -0.28
N ALA A 70 -10.36 -21.46 0.94
CA ALA A 70 -10.53 -22.83 1.37
C ALA A 70 -12.00 -23.25 1.38
N GLU A 71 -12.88 -22.40 1.89
CA GLU A 71 -14.33 -22.65 1.91
C GLU A 71 -14.89 -22.77 0.48
N ILE A 72 -14.56 -21.83 -0.41
CA ILE A 72 -15.02 -21.88 -1.81
C ILE A 72 -14.50 -23.13 -2.51
N ALA A 73 -13.24 -23.50 -2.28
CA ALA A 73 -12.67 -24.72 -2.86
C ALA A 73 -13.42 -25.96 -2.37
N ALA A 74 -13.72 -26.06 -1.08
CA ALA A 74 -14.47 -27.17 -0.51
C ALA A 74 -15.92 -27.22 -1.03
N GLU A 75 -16.62 -26.09 -1.05
CA GLU A 75 -18.01 -25.98 -1.53
C GLU A 75 -18.15 -26.38 -3.01
N MET A 76 -17.14 -26.07 -3.81
CA MET A 76 -17.17 -26.36 -5.26
C MET A 76 -16.39 -27.61 -5.67
N GLY A 77 -15.88 -28.39 -4.72
CA GLY A 77 -15.12 -29.61 -5.01
C GLY A 77 -13.82 -29.35 -5.76
N MET A 78 -13.15 -28.24 -5.52
CA MET A 78 -11.94 -27.81 -6.19
C MET A 78 -10.69 -28.05 -5.34
N SER A 79 -9.57 -28.29 -5.98
CA SER A 79 -8.27 -28.23 -5.30
C SER A 79 -7.77 -26.78 -5.22
N LEU A 80 -7.18 -26.45 -4.06
CA LEU A 80 -6.61 -25.13 -3.79
C LEU A 80 -5.08 -25.25 -3.65
N SER A 81 -4.36 -24.32 -4.26
CA SER A 81 -2.93 -24.15 -4.05
C SER A 81 -2.56 -22.68 -4.05
N TYR A 82 -1.54 -22.34 -3.27
CA TYR A 82 -1.00 -21.00 -3.19
C TYR A 82 0.36 -20.91 -3.88
N GLY A 83 0.58 -19.84 -4.61
CA GLY A 83 1.90 -19.45 -5.09
C GLY A 83 2.74 -18.82 -3.98
N ARG A 84 3.87 -18.24 -4.36
CA ARG A 84 4.72 -17.48 -3.44
C ARG A 84 3.96 -16.26 -2.90
N MET A 85 3.90 -16.15 -1.58
CA MET A 85 3.39 -14.95 -0.91
C MET A 85 4.59 -14.04 -0.58
N LEU A 86 4.45 -12.77 -0.92
CA LEU A 86 5.42 -11.75 -0.58
C LEU A 86 4.79 -10.90 0.54
N GLY A 87 5.21 -11.13 1.77
CA GLY A 87 4.84 -10.30 2.93
C GLY A 87 5.87 -9.18 3.10
N LEU A 88 5.43 -7.93 3.01
CA LEU A 88 6.21 -6.77 3.41
C LEU A 88 5.48 -6.12 4.56
N GLU A 89 6.17 -6.01 5.69
CA GLU A 89 5.64 -5.32 6.85
C GLU A 89 5.70 -3.80 6.65
N PRO A 90 4.70 -3.06 7.14
CA PRO A 90 4.76 -1.61 7.20
C PRO A 90 5.96 -1.14 8.02
N VAL A 91 6.67 -0.15 7.52
CA VAL A 91 7.84 0.41 8.19
C VAL A 91 7.48 1.76 8.81
N PRO A 92 7.51 1.88 10.15
CA PRO A 92 7.35 3.17 10.80
C PRO A 92 8.57 4.05 10.52
N MET A 93 8.33 5.29 10.12
CA MET A 93 9.38 6.29 9.97
C MET A 93 9.93 6.72 11.33
N ASP A 94 11.23 7.00 11.38
CA ASP A 94 11.91 7.42 12.61
C ASP A 94 11.25 8.66 13.24
N PRO A 95 10.92 8.63 14.53
CA PRO A 95 10.21 9.74 15.19
C PRO A 95 10.99 11.05 15.22
N SER A 96 12.32 11.00 15.33
CA SER A 96 13.17 12.20 15.41
C SER A 96 13.31 12.88 14.06
N LEU A 97 13.51 12.09 13.00
CA LEU A 97 13.54 12.59 11.63
C LEU A 97 12.18 13.17 11.22
N ARG A 98 11.10 12.47 11.57
CA ARG A 98 9.75 12.94 11.31
C ARG A 98 9.46 14.27 12.05
N ALA A 99 9.85 14.39 13.33
CA ALA A 99 9.67 15.61 14.08
C ALA A 99 10.51 16.78 13.50
N ALA A 100 11.67 16.51 12.92
CA ALA A 100 12.45 17.52 12.23
C ALA A 100 11.77 18.01 10.95
N LEU A 101 11.22 17.09 10.14
CA LEU A 101 10.44 17.44 8.94
C LEU A 101 9.17 18.21 9.28
N GLU A 102 8.45 17.83 10.33
CA GLU A 102 7.25 18.53 10.81
C GLU A 102 7.58 19.96 11.26
N HIS A 103 8.71 20.13 11.96
CA HIS A 103 9.16 21.46 12.33
C HIS A 103 9.46 22.33 11.09
N GLY A 104 10.18 21.79 10.11
CA GLY A 104 10.44 22.48 8.85
C GLY A 104 9.15 22.82 8.10
N ALA A 105 8.21 21.88 8.04
CA ALA A 105 6.91 22.08 7.40
C ALA A 105 6.08 23.20 8.07
N GLU A 106 6.11 23.29 9.40
CA GLU A 106 5.43 24.37 10.12
C GLU A 106 6.06 25.76 9.89
N GLN A 107 7.39 25.80 9.64
CA GLN A 107 8.06 27.07 9.31
C GLN A 107 7.76 27.53 7.87
N VAL A 108 7.65 26.60 6.91
CA VAL A 108 7.52 26.90 5.48
C VAL A 108 6.07 27.01 5.04
N ALA A 109 5.21 26.14 5.55
CA ALA A 109 3.82 25.99 5.14
C ALA A 109 2.88 25.78 6.35
N PRO A 110 2.77 26.75 7.28
CA PRO A 110 2.00 26.58 8.52
C PRO A 110 0.55 26.24 8.23
N GLY A 111 0.08 25.15 8.85
CA GLY A 111 -1.28 24.65 8.69
C GLY A 111 -1.62 24.05 7.33
N LYS A 112 -0.64 23.90 6.41
CA LYS A 112 -0.83 23.34 5.07
C LYS A 112 -0.14 21.98 4.87
N TRP A 113 0.31 21.36 5.92
CA TRP A 113 0.95 20.05 5.91
C TRP A 113 0.18 19.04 6.77
N ARG A 114 0.43 17.77 6.57
CA ARG A 114 -0.17 16.69 7.37
C ARG A 114 0.70 15.46 7.43
N ARG A 115 0.57 14.69 8.49
CA ARG A 115 1.04 13.30 8.53
C ARG A 115 0.14 12.43 7.68
N MET A 116 0.75 11.51 6.94
CA MET A 116 0.00 10.54 6.15
C MET A 116 0.78 9.24 6.02
N PRO A 117 0.10 8.07 5.97
CA PRO A 117 0.75 6.84 5.57
C PRO A 117 0.97 6.87 4.05
N SER A 118 2.02 6.17 3.58
CA SER A 118 2.16 5.84 2.17
C SER A 118 1.77 4.37 1.95
N GLY A 119 0.86 4.12 1.02
CA GLY A 119 0.49 2.77 0.60
C GLY A 119 1.41 2.21 -0.49
N ALA A 120 2.40 2.97 -0.96
CA ALA A 120 3.37 2.54 -1.95
C ALA A 120 4.60 1.89 -1.30
N LEU A 121 5.31 1.08 -2.07
CA LEU A 121 6.62 0.58 -1.70
C LEU A 121 7.67 1.63 -2.06
N HIS A 122 8.50 1.99 -1.07
CA HIS A 122 9.58 2.97 -1.23
C HIS A 122 10.94 2.37 -0.86
N ASP A 123 12.00 2.90 -1.41
CA ASP A 123 13.37 2.53 -1.05
C ASP A 123 13.67 2.75 0.44
N ALA A 124 13.00 3.71 1.07
CA ALA A 124 13.04 3.92 2.50
C ALA A 124 12.73 2.63 3.31
N THR A 125 11.87 1.75 2.81
CA THR A 125 11.59 0.44 3.43
C THR A 125 12.82 -0.45 3.50
N ASN A 126 13.69 -0.39 2.48
CA ASN A 126 14.93 -1.17 2.45
C ASN A 126 16.01 -0.50 3.31
N VAL A 127 16.13 0.82 3.21
CA VAL A 127 17.14 1.61 3.94
C VAL A 127 16.88 1.60 5.45
N SER A 128 15.62 1.51 5.89
CA SER A 128 15.23 1.45 7.31
C SER A 128 15.86 0.29 8.08
N ARG A 129 16.31 -0.75 7.38
CA ARG A 129 17.03 -1.88 7.98
C ARG A 129 18.47 -1.55 8.36
N LEU A 130 19.00 -0.46 7.85
CA LEU A 130 20.39 -0.04 8.01
C LEU A 130 20.51 1.24 8.83
N MET A 131 19.53 2.14 8.73
CA MET A 131 19.57 3.43 9.41
C MET A 131 18.15 4.00 9.60
N PRO A 132 17.97 4.97 10.52
CA PRO A 132 16.72 5.73 10.64
C PRO A 132 16.35 6.40 9.31
N VAL A 133 15.06 6.36 8.96
CA VAL A 133 14.52 6.95 7.72
C VAL A 133 13.26 7.76 8.00
N ALA A 134 13.02 8.76 7.18
CA ALA A 134 11.75 9.45 7.06
C ALA A 134 11.51 9.82 5.59
N MET A 135 10.26 10.16 5.26
CA MET A 135 9.88 10.57 3.91
C MET A 135 9.16 11.91 3.97
N LEU A 136 9.45 12.76 3.01
CA LEU A 136 8.76 14.01 2.73
C LEU A 136 8.11 13.89 1.35
N PHE A 137 6.84 14.26 1.25
CA PHE A 137 6.10 14.31 -0.01
C PHE A 137 5.68 15.75 -0.31
N VAL A 138 5.64 16.07 -1.58
CA VAL A 138 5.04 17.29 -2.12
C VAL A 138 3.81 16.92 -2.95
N PRO A 139 2.80 17.79 -3.10
CA PRO A 139 1.61 17.48 -3.88
C PRO A 139 1.92 17.28 -5.36
N SER A 140 1.25 16.36 -6.02
CA SER A 140 1.15 16.35 -7.48
C SER A 140 -0.06 17.20 -7.93
N ILE A 141 0.04 17.81 -9.11
CA ILE A 141 -1.06 18.57 -9.72
C ILE A 141 -2.24 17.61 -9.96
N ASP A 142 -3.42 18.00 -9.53
CA ASP A 142 -4.65 17.20 -9.60
C ASP A 142 -4.57 15.81 -8.93
N GLY A 143 -3.54 15.55 -8.14
CA GLY A 143 -3.33 14.25 -7.49
C GLY A 143 -2.95 13.13 -8.47
N ILE A 144 -2.52 13.47 -9.69
CA ILE A 144 -2.09 12.51 -10.70
C ILE A 144 -0.81 11.81 -10.25
N SER A 145 -0.78 10.48 -10.37
CA SER A 145 0.39 9.65 -10.08
C SER A 145 0.47 8.47 -11.04
N HIS A 146 1.69 8.05 -11.38
CA HIS A 146 1.96 6.94 -12.32
C HIS A 146 1.38 7.16 -13.73
N ASP A 147 1.34 8.40 -14.20
CA ASP A 147 0.89 8.80 -15.52
C ASP A 147 1.89 9.79 -16.14
N PHE A 148 1.93 9.88 -17.48
CA PHE A 148 2.78 10.86 -18.18
C PHE A 148 2.41 12.33 -17.91
N ALA A 149 1.20 12.57 -17.40
CA ALA A 149 0.71 13.89 -16.99
C ALA A 149 1.06 14.21 -15.52
N GLU A 150 1.75 13.32 -14.80
CA GLU A 150 2.18 13.58 -13.43
C GLU A 150 3.16 14.75 -13.40
N ASP A 151 2.82 15.78 -12.64
CA ASP A 151 3.63 16.98 -12.48
C ASP A 151 3.42 17.58 -11.09
N THR A 152 4.37 18.44 -10.68
CA THR A 152 4.34 19.14 -9.39
C THR A 152 4.60 20.62 -9.62
N ALA A 153 3.81 21.48 -9.00
CA ALA A 153 4.00 22.92 -9.10
C ALA A 153 5.40 23.32 -8.56
N GLU A 154 6.09 24.20 -9.26
CA GLU A 154 7.44 24.67 -8.86
C GLU A 154 7.44 25.23 -7.44
N SER A 155 6.38 25.93 -7.04
CA SER A 155 6.22 26.44 -5.67
C SER A 155 6.21 25.34 -4.61
N ASP A 156 5.63 24.17 -4.91
CA ASP A 156 5.58 23.05 -3.99
C ASP A 156 6.91 22.31 -3.92
N LEU A 157 7.64 22.22 -5.04
CA LEU A 157 9.02 21.72 -5.06
C LEU A 157 9.94 22.59 -4.20
N ILE A 158 9.87 23.92 -4.37
CA ILE A 158 10.65 24.88 -3.58
C ILE A 158 10.27 24.77 -2.10
N ALA A 159 8.99 24.70 -1.77
CA ALA A 159 8.54 24.53 -0.39
C ALA A 159 9.09 23.22 0.21
N GLY A 160 9.04 22.12 -0.51
CA GLY A 160 9.62 20.83 -0.08
C GLY A 160 11.13 20.92 0.18
N LEU A 161 11.87 21.62 -0.68
CA LEU A 161 13.30 21.87 -0.49
C LEU A 161 13.58 22.68 0.80
N HIS A 162 12.82 23.74 1.05
CA HIS A 162 12.98 24.53 2.28
C HIS A 162 12.62 23.74 3.54
N VAL A 163 11.58 22.90 3.48
CA VAL A 163 11.25 21.98 4.59
C VAL A 163 12.41 21.06 4.91
N LEU A 164 13.01 20.47 3.86
CA LEU A 164 14.17 19.58 4.01
C LEU A 164 15.38 20.31 4.60
N ASP A 165 15.67 21.53 4.14
CA ASP A 165 16.75 22.37 4.67
C ASP A 165 16.59 22.65 6.15
N HIS A 166 15.41 23.11 6.58
CA HIS A 166 15.10 23.31 8.00
C HIS A 166 15.24 22.03 8.84
N ALA A 167 14.80 20.90 8.29
CA ALA A 167 14.91 19.61 8.98
C ALA A 167 16.38 19.21 9.16
N VAL A 168 17.21 19.34 8.13
CA VAL A 168 18.64 19.02 8.18
C VAL A 168 19.37 19.93 9.17
N GLN A 169 19.12 21.24 9.15
CA GLN A 169 19.70 22.18 10.12
C GLN A 169 19.34 21.82 11.57
N ARG A 170 18.10 21.39 11.81
CA ARG A 170 17.65 20.97 13.13
C ARG A 170 18.33 19.71 13.65
N LEU A 171 18.71 18.80 12.75
CA LEU A 171 19.36 17.52 13.07
C LEU A 171 20.87 17.65 13.25
N GLN A 172 21.47 18.75 12.82
CA GLN A 172 22.91 18.97 13.01
C GLN A 172 23.23 19.13 14.49
N PRO A 173 24.35 18.57 14.97
CA PRO A 173 24.83 18.85 16.32
C PRO A 173 25.00 20.37 16.49
N LYS A 174 24.46 20.91 17.57
CA LYS A 174 24.77 22.29 17.92
C LYS A 174 26.25 22.37 18.27
N PRO A 175 26.99 23.39 17.79
CA PRO A 175 28.41 23.59 18.09
C PRO A 175 28.66 23.77 19.60
#